data_e6c8aa117a27d1e2a627b441a58c6511
#
_entry.id   e6c8aa117a27d1e2a627b441a58c6511
#
_cell.length_a   1.000
_cell.length_b   1.000
_cell.length_c   1.000
_cell.angle_alpha   90.00
_cell.angle_beta   90.00
_cell.angle_gamma   90.00
#
_symmetry.space_group_name_H-M   'P 1'
#
loop_
_entity.id
_entity.type
_entity.pdbx_description
1 polymer ?
#
loop_
_entity_poly.entity_id
_entity_poly.type
_entity_poly.pdbx_seq_one_letter_code
_entity_poly.pdbx_strand_id
1 'polypeptide(L)'
;QGTVMKIETERQASVTILTPAVRRLDASVAVAFKSAIAQEIGEAPGDLIVDFSEIDFIDSSGLGTLVSLMKMMNGRGEMTLCALNPGIRNMFTLTRMDRIFRICEERTSALAQLNE
;
A
#
# COMPACT_ATOMS: atom_id res chain seq x y z
N GLN A 1 5.76 9.61 -22.80
CA GLN A 1 4.48 9.60 -22.10
C GLN A 1 4.40 8.45 -21.15
N GLY A 2 4.38 8.70 -19.91
CA GLY A 2 4.20 7.66 -18.94
C GLY A 2 2.73 7.45 -18.61
N THR A 3 2.42 6.33 -17.99
CA THR A 3 1.11 6.10 -17.41
C THR A 3 1.03 6.87 -16.11
N VAL A 4 0.00 7.68 -15.97
CA VAL A 4 -0.22 8.41 -14.73
C VAL A 4 -1.22 7.59 -13.90
N MET A 5 -0.78 7.16 -12.73
CA MET A 5 -1.66 6.42 -11.83
C MET A 5 -2.40 7.38 -10.94
N LYS A 6 -3.70 7.22 -10.85
CA LYS A 6 -4.52 8.00 -9.96
C LYS A 6 -4.52 7.35 -8.58
N ILE A 7 -4.18 8.12 -7.57
CA ILE A 7 -4.22 7.67 -6.18
C ILE A 7 -4.96 8.71 -5.38
N GLU A 8 -6.02 8.28 -4.71
CA GLU A 8 -6.73 9.17 -3.81
C GLU A 8 -5.94 9.25 -2.51
N THR A 9 -5.74 10.45 -2.04
CA THR A 9 -4.94 10.70 -0.84
C THR A 9 -5.81 11.38 0.21
N GLU A 10 -5.77 10.84 1.42
CA GLU A 10 -6.47 11.43 2.56
C GLU A 10 -5.48 11.49 3.71
N ARG A 11 -5.51 12.56 4.47
CA ARG A 11 -4.60 12.71 5.60
C ARG A 11 -5.39 12.90 6.88
N GLN A 12 -5.08 12.08 7.89
CA GLN A 12 -5.69 12.17 9.21
C GLN A 12 -4.56 12.21 10.24
N ALA A 13 -4.40 13.36 10.90
CA ALA A 13 -3.29 13.59 11.83
C ALA A 13 -1.97 13.32 11.11
N SER A 14 -1.13 12.42 11.63
CA SER A 14 0.15 12.08 11.01
C SER A 14 0.07 10.86 10.10
N VAL A 15 -1.14 10.41 9.76
CA VAL A 15 -1.33 9.24 8.92
C VAL A 15 -1.81 9.67 7.54
N THR A 16 -1.16 9.16 6.50
CA THR A 16 -1.58 9.38 5.12
C THR A 16 -2.20 8.10 4.60
N ILE A 17 -3.41 8.20 4.06
CA ILE A 17 -4.14 7.06 3.50
C ILE A 17 -4.12 7.21 1.99
N LEU A 18 -3.59 6.20 1.31
CA LEU A 18 -3.51 6.18 -0.15
C LEU A 18 -4.40 5.07 -0.68
N THR A 19 -5.30 5.44 -1.59
CA THR A 19 -6.20 4.47 -2.23
C THR A 19 -5.91 4.48 -3.73
N PRO A 20 -5.08 3.54 -4.21
CA PRO A 20 -4.77 3.47 -5.63
C PRO A 20 -6.01 3.08 -6.43
N ALA A 21 -6.30 3.86 -7.47
CA ALA A 21 -7.45 3.62 -8.33
C ALA A 21 -7.02 2.72 -9.49
N VAL A 22 -6.63 1.50 -9.18
CA VAL A 22 -6.19 0.52 -10.15
C VAL A 22 -6.72 -0.84 -9.74
N ARG A 23 -7.20 -1.62 -10.70
CA ARG A 23 -7.77 -2.93 -10.40
C ARG A 23 -6.72 -4.03 -10.35
N ARG A 24 -5.68 -3.91 -11.17
CA ARG A 24 -4.63 -4.92 -11.26
C ARG A 24 -3.28 -4.29 -10.96
N LEU A 25 -2.67 -4.74 -9.88
CA LEU A 25 -1.34 -4.27 -9.52
C LEU A 25 -0.34 -5.30 -10.05
N ASP A 26 -0.04 -5.18 -11.33
CA ASP A 26 0.81 -6.11 -12.06
C ASP A 26 1.97 -5.38 -12.71
N ALA A 27 2.75 -6.12 -13.52
CA ALA A 27 3.94 -5.56 -14.15
C ALA A 27 3.64 -4.33 -15.00
N SER A 28 2.45 -4.26 -15.59
CA SER A 28 2.12 -3.14 -16.50
C SER A 28 1.99 -1.81 -15.76
N VAL A 29 1.69 -1.83 -14.47
CA VAL A 29 1.52 -0.59 -13.69
C VAL A 29 2.53 -0.46 -12.54
N ALA A 30 3.39 -1.46 -12.35
CA ALA A 30 4.29 -1.50 -11.19
C ALA A 30 5.17 -0.27 -11.08
N VAL A 31 5.76 0.20 -12.20
CA VAL A 31 6.65 1.35 -12.18
C VAL A 31 5.90 2.62 -11.82
N ALA A 32 4.72 2.84 -12.45
CA ALA A 32 3.90 4.02 -12.16
C ALA A 32 3.42 4.01 -10.72
N PHE A 33 3.03 2.84 -10.22
CA PHE A 33 2.58 2.68 -8.85
C PHE A 33 3.72 3.02 -7.87
N LYS A 34 4.90 2.48 -8.13
CA LYS A 34 6.04 2.73 -7.25
C LYS A 34 6.38 4.21 -7.21
N SER A 35 6.41 4.86 -8.37
CA SER A 35 6.72 6.29 -8.45
C SER A 35 5.72 7.13 -7.67
N ALA A 36 4.43 6.83 -7.83
CA ALA A 36 3.38 7.59 -7.18
C ALA A 36 3.44 7.46 -5.66
N ILE A 37 3.61 6.23 -5.16
CA ILE A 37 3.67 6.01 -3.71
C ILE A 37 4.98 6.58 -3.14
N ALA A 38 6.09 6.41 -3.86
CA ALA A 38 7.38 6.94 -3.41
C ALA A 38 7.33 8.46 -3.23
N GLN A 39 6.63 9.15 -4.13
CA GLN A 39 6.46 10.59 -3.99
C GLN A 39 5.70 10.93 -2.71
N GLU A 40 4.64 10.19 -2.40
CA GLU A 40 3.88 10.41 -1.17
C GLU A 40 4.73 10.15 0.07
N ILE A 41 5.55 9.10 0.04
CA ILE A 41 6.45 8.80 1.16
C ILE A 41 7.39 9.98 1.40
N GLY A 42 7.90 10.57 0.33
CA GLY A 42 8.83 11.70 0.44
C GLY A 42 8.17 12.96 1.00
N GLU A 43 6.87 13.15 0.73
CA GLU A 43 6.17 14.39 1.10
C GLU A 43 5.41 14.28 2.42
N ALA A 44 5.12 13.07 2.86
CA ALA A 44 4.27 12.85 4.02
C ALA A 44 4.99 11.99 5.06
N PRO A 45 5.84 12.62 5.87
CA PRO A 45 6.48 11.90 6.96
C PRO A 45 5.45 11.42 7.96
N GLY A 46 5.56 10.18 8.41
CA GLY A 46 4.61 9.60 9.33
C GLY A 46 4.12 8.27 8.81
N ASP A 47 3.03 7.79 9.38
CA ASP A 47 2.50 6.47 9.01
C ASP A 47 1.74 6.53 7.71
N LEU A 48 1.75 5.41 7.00
CA LEU A 48 1.13 5.29 5.69
C LEU A 48 0.20 4.09 5.68
N ILE A 49 -1.02 4.30 5.20
CA ILE A 49 -1.95 3.21 4.98
C ILE A 49 -2.19 3.11 3.47
N VAL A 50 -2.02 1.92 2.92
CA VAL A 50 -2.37 1.68 1.52
C VAL A 50 -3.65 0.86 1.50
N ASP A 51 -4.70 1.46 0.98
CA ASP A 51 -6.05 0.87 0.96
C ASP A 51 -6.23 0.15 -0.37
N PHE A 52 -6.43 -1.17 -0.30
CA PHE A 52 -6.55 -2.04 -1.46
C PHE A 52 -7.99 -2.21 -1.95
N SER A 53 -8.93 -1.38 -1.49
CA SER A 53 -10.34 -1.58 -1.81
C SER A 53 -10.63 -1.58 -3.31
N GLU A 54 -9.81 -0.90 -4.11
CA GLU A 54 -9.99 -0.86 -5.56
C GLU A 54 -9.19 -1.95 -6.29
N ILE A 55 -8.29 -2.62 -5.59
CA ILE A 55 -7.37 -3.57 -6.20
C ILE A 55 -7.94 -4.99 -6.14
N ASP A 56 -8.10 -5.62 -7.31
CA ASP A 56 -8.64 -6.96 -7.41
C ASP A 56 -7.57 -8.04 -7.54
N PHE A 57 -6.40 -7.67 -8.03
CA PHE A 57 -5.37 -8.65 -8.38
C PHE A 57 -3.98 -8.06 -8.15
N ILE A 58 -3.06 -8.89 -7.69
CA ILE A 58 -1.66 -8.51 -7.55
C ILE A 58 -0.80 -9.69 -8.00
N ASP A 59 0.31 -9.42 -8.68
CA ASP A 59 1.27 -10.44 -9.06
C ASP A 59 2.60 -10.18 -8.35
N SER A 60 3.63 -10.97 -8.71
CA SER A 60 4.94 -10.84 -8.07
C SER A 60 5.57 -9.48 -8.30
N SER A 61 5.30 -8.85 -9.44
CA SER A 61 5.81 -7.49 -9.71
C SER A 61 5.21 -6.49 -8.73
N GLY A 62 3.91 -6.59 -8.50
CA GLY A 62 3.24 -5.74 -7.53
C GLY A 62 3.75 -5.96 -6.12
N LEU A 63 3.91 -7.24 -5.74
CA LEU A 63 4.47 -7.57 -4.42
C LEU A 63 5.87 -6.99 -4.24
N GLY A 64 6.72 -7.16 -5.25
CA GLY A 64 8.09 -6.63 -5.19
C GLY A 64 8.11 -5.13 -5.03
N THR A 65 7.19 -4.44 -5.69
CA THR A 65 7.05 -3.00 -5.58
C THR A 65 6.68 -2.60 -4.15
N LEU A 66 5.75 -3.32 -3.54
CA LEU A 66 5.35 -3.03 -2.17
C LEU A 66 6.51 -3.23 -1.19
N VAL A 67 7.30 -4.28 -1.40
CA VAL A 67 8.48 -4.53 -0.56
C VAL A 67 9.47 -3.37 -0.70
N SER A 68 9.72 -2.92 -1.93
CA SER A 68 10.61 -1.78 -2.16
C SER A 68 10.12 -0.53 -1.44
N LEU A 69 8.80 -0.28 -1.52
CA LEU A 69 8.22 0.90 -0.88
C LEU A 69 8.31 0.81 0.64
N MET A 70 8.10 -0.36 1.19
CA MET A 70 8.22 -0.56 2.63
C MET A 70 9.64 -0.24 3.08
N LYS A 71 10.65 -0.67 2.31
CA LYS A 71 12.04 -0.37 2.64
C LYS A 71 12.33 1.12 2.57
N MET A 72 11.66 1.84 1.69
CA MET A 72 11.81 3.29 1.59
C MET A 72 11.28 4.01 2.83
N MET A 73 10.34 3.42 3.55
CA MET A 73 9.84 4.01 4.79
C MET A 73 10.92 4.10 5.85
N ASN A 74 11.69 3.04 6.02
CA ASN A 74 12.93 3.00 6.82
C ASN A 74 12.98 3.94 8.01
N GLY A 75 12.12 3.70 9.01
CA GLY A 75 12.11 4.50 10.23
C GLY A 75 11.30 5.78 10.17
N ARG A 76 10.74 6.11 9.02
CA ARG A 76 9.89 7.30 8.90
C ARG A 76 8.49 7.09 9.45
N GLY A 77 8.09 5.83 9.61
CA GLY A 77 6.76 5.46 10.06
C GLY A 77 6.47 4.05 9.61
N GLU A 78 5.26 3.59 9.84
CA GLU A 78 4.85 2.24 9.44
C GLU A 78 4.02 2.28 8.16
N MET A 79 4.18 1.26 7.33
CA MET A 79 3.32 1.04 6.18
C MET A 79 2.35 -0.08 6.55
N THR A 80 1.06 0.22 6.53
CA THR A 80 0.00 -0.73 6.84
C THR A 80 -0.85 -0.90 5.60
N LEU A 81 -1.27 -2.13 5.32
CA LEU A 81 -2.16 -2.43 4.20
C LEU A 81 -3.52 -2.77 4.75
N CYS A 82 -4.58 -2.40 4.03
CA CYS A 82 -5.92 -2.75 4.47
C CYS A 82 -6.83 -3.03 3.29
N ALA A 83 -7.98 -3.64 3.58
CA ALA A 83 -9.03 -3.93 2.59
C ALA A 83 -8.56 -4.85 1.46
N LEU A 84 -7.70 -5.82 1.78
CA LEU A 84 -7.28 -6.82 0.81
C LEU A 84 -8.43 -7.80 0.57
N ASN A 85 -8.73 -8.09 -0.71
CA ASN A 85 -9.73 -9.11 -0.97
C ASN A 85 -9.18 -10.49 -0.60
N PRO A 86 -10.05 -11.53 -0.47
CA PRO A 86 -9.58 -12.85 -0.01
C PRO A 86 -8.47 -13.45 -0.86
N GLY A 87 -8.51 -13.26 -2.18
CA GLY A 87 -7.48 -13.80 -3.07
C GLY A 87 -6.12 -13.18 -2.83
N ILE A 88 -6.09 -11.86 -2.70
CA ILE A 88 -4.85 -11.13 -2.42
C ILE A 88 -4.34 -11.49 -1.02
N ARG A 89 -5.24 -11.52 -0.05
CA ARG A 89 -4.86 -11.86 1.31
C ARG A 89 -4.25 -13.25 1.37
N ASN A 90 -4.85 -14.19 0.65
CA ASN A 90 -4.33 -15.55 0.59
C ASN A 90 -2.93 -15.60 -0.02
N MET A 91 -2.70 -14.79 -1.06
CA MET A 91 -1.37 -14.71 -1.66
C MET A 91 -0.34 -14.20 -0.67
N PHE A 92 -0.70 -13.19 0.13
CA PHE A 92 0.22 -12.67 1.14
C PHE A 92 0.53 -13.74 2.19
N THR A 93 -0.46 -14.52 2.59
CA THR A 93 -0.25 -15.60 3.55
C THR A 93 0.66 -16.68 2.97
N LEU A 94 0.40 -17.10 1.73
CA LEU A 94 1.17 -18.16 1.09
C LEU A 94 2.62 -17.76 0.85
N THR A 95 2.87 -16.51 0.55
CA THR A 95 4.22 -16.01 0.31
C THR A 95 4.88 -15.49 1.58
N ARG A 96 4.20 -15.58 2.72
CA ARG A 96 4.69 -15.10 4.00
C ARG A 96 4.88 -13.59 4.05
N MET A 97 4.29 -12.87 3.14
CA MET A 97 4.35 -11.40 3.14
C MET A 97 3.54 -10.82 4.29
N ASP A 98 2.60 -11.59 4.83
CA ASP A 98 1.83 -11.17 6.00
C ASP A 98 2.70 -11.06 7.25
N ARG A 99 3.93 -11.57 7.22
CA ARG A 99 4.89 -11.40 8.32
C ARG A 99 5.72 -10.13 8.17
N ILE A 100 5.77 -9.60 6.97
CA ILE A 100 6.54 -8.40 6.65
C ILE A 100 5.67 -7.16 6.74
N PHE A 101 4.44 -7.26 6.25
CA PHE A 101 3.49 -6.15 6.23
C PHE A 101 2.46 -6.29 7.34
N ARG A 102 2.13 -5.17 7.96
CA ARG A 102 0.96 -5.14 8.84
C ARG A 102 -0.27 -5.05 7.96
N ILE A 103 -1.20 -5.98 8.14
CA ILE A 103 -2.41 -6.05 7.33
C ILE A 103 -3.61 -5.97 8.25
N CYS A 104 -4.51 -5.05 7.96
CA CYS A 104 -5.74 -4.88 8.72
C CYS A 104 -6.94 -5.12 7.82
N GLU A 105 -8.09 -5.41 8.42
CA GLU A 105 -9.30 -5.70 7.66
C GLU A 105 -9.74 -4.51 6.84
N GLU A 106 -9.77 -3.34 7.46
CA GLU A 106 -10.22 -2.15 6.78
C GLU A 106 -9.50 -0.94 7.34
N ARG A 107 -9.72 0.19 6.68
CA ARG A 107 -9.06 1.45 7.02
C ARG A 107 -9.29 1.86 8.48
N THR A 108 -10.49 1.64 8.99
CA THR A 108 -10.83 2.00 10.36
C THR A 108 -9.98 1.26 11.37
N SER A 109 -9.81 -0.05 11.18
CA SER A 109 -8.98 -0.84 12.09
C SER A 109 -7.51 -0.48 11.96
N ALA A 110 -7.06 -0.13 10.74
CA ALA A 110 -5.67 0.29 10.54
C ALA A 110 -5.39 1.59 11.28
N LEU A 111 -6.31 2.56 11.18
CA LEU A 111 -6.17 3.82 11.89
C LEU A 111 -6.16 3.63 13.41
N ALA A 112 -7.03 2.75 13.90
CA ALA A 112 -7.11 2.49 15.33
C ALA A 112 -5.80 1.93 15.87
N GLN A 113 -5.16 1.03 15.12
CA GLN A 113 -3.90 0.46 15.56
C GLN A 113 -2.77 1.48 15.58
N LEU A 114 -2.74 2.37 14.60
CA LEU A 114 -1.68 3.37 14.53
C LEU A 114 -1.82 4.45 15.59
N ASN A 115 -3.02 4.65 16.10
CA ASN A 115 -3.29 5.66 17.10
C ASN A 115 -3.19 5.15 18.55
N GLU A 116 -2.81 3.89 18.72
CA GLU A 116 -2.64 3.34 20.06
C GLU A 116 -1.37 3.83 20.75
#